data_cea17031891c6a7b642017427471d700
#
_entry.id   cea17031891c6a7b642017427471d700
#
_cell.length_a   1.000
_cell.length_b   1.000
_cell.length_c   1.000
_cell.angle_alpha   90.00
_cell.angle_beta   90.00
_cell.angle_gamma   90.00
#
_symmetry.space_group_name_H-M   'P 1'
#
loop_
_entity.id
_entity.type
_entity.pdbx_description
1 polymer ?
#
loop_
_entity_poly.entity_id
_entity_poly.type
_entity_poly.pdbx_seq_one_letter_code
_entity_poly.pdbx_strand_id
1 'polypeptide(L)'
;MTTSPNASANPRLGMTTGNKLKLGLFGANCSGGRALTRVPERWKADWDETAAMAQMADECGIDFLLPIGRWKGYGGETDWQGTSFETLTWATGLLAITKHITVFGTVHVPLFHPISAAKQMVTADHIGHGRFGLNIVAGWNEEEFAMFGVDQKERPERYEEAQEWIDAVSQIWTRDDFDYIGKHYQLREVRLKPKPYGGTRPVIMNAGASGDGQAFAIRNCDAYFTGVRMSSFDEATGVMTPAVDQARQHVDAVRAKAAAIGREIGVFTRAEITCKPTQKEAAEYYRYWVEEMADWDAIDHQMKISSRTPIKPDMPGFIEARKQHLHGFPLVGDPDRVASMLATLSEAGFDGVGLSFVNYLDELPYFRDEVLARLERMGLRKPTILL
;
A
#
# COMPACT_ATOMS: atom_id res chain seq x y z
N MET A 1 15.96 -5.53 29.76
CA MET A 1 16.24 -4.50 28.77
C MET A 1 17.14 -5.14 27.71
N THR A 2 16.58 -5.72 26.68
CA THR A 2 17.34 -6.27 25.56
C THR A 2 17.50 -5.14 24.55
N THR A 3 18.72 -4.67 24.41
CA THR A 3 19.12 -3.72 23.36
C THR A 3 18.79 -4.32 22.01
N SER A 4 17.86 -3.70 21.27
CA SER A 4 17.63 -3.99 19.85
C SER A 4 18.97 -3.86 19.11
N PRO A 5 19.31 -4.79 18.21
CA PRO A 5 20.52 -4.68 17.42
C PRO A 5 20.46 -3.42 16.59
N ASN A 6 21.58 -2.73 16.44
CA ASN A 6 21.79 -1.53 15.64
C ASN A 6 20.94 -1.55 14.37
N ALA A 7 19.97 -0.65 14.31
CA ALA A 7 19.03 -0.56 13.20
C ALA A 7 19.64 0.21 12.03
N SER A 8 20.64 -0.41 11.36
CA SER A 8 20.94 -0.02 9.99
C SER A 8 19.67 -0.26 9.15
N ALA A 9 19.37 0.65 8.24
CA ALA A 9 18.22 0.51 7.33
C ALA A 9 18.23 -0.88 6.69
N ASN A 10 17.05 -1.51 6.61
CA ASN A 10 16.94 -2.81 5.95
C ASN A 10 17.38 -2.66 4.49
N PRO A 11 18.42 -3.38 4.02
CA PRO A 11 18.96 -3.22 2.67
C PRO A 11 17.91 -3.50 1.58
N ARG A 12 16.89 -4.30 1.89
CA ARG A 12 15.78 -4.59 0.98
C ARG A 12 14.80 -3.41 0.80
N LEU A 13 14.86 -2.36 1.65
CA LEU A 13 14.03 -1.16 1.47
C LEU A 13 14.37 -0.41 0.17
N GLY A 14 15.61 -0.52 -0.28
CA GLY A 14 16.04 -0.03 -1.59
C GLY A 14 15.32 -0.71 -2.76
N MET A 15 14.66 -1.84 -2.50
CA MET A 15 14.11 -2.73 -3.51
C MET A 15 15.22 -3.10 -4.53
N THR A 16 14.92 -3.79 -5.60
CA THR A 16 16.00 -4.19 -6.52
C THR A 16 16.49 -3.06 -7.42
N THR A 17 15.69 -2.00 -7.58
CA THR A 17 15.93 -0.91 -8.53
C THR A 17 16.85 0.18 -7.99
N GLY A 18 16.82 0.46 -6.69
CA GLY A 18 17.53 1.58 -6.06
C GLY A 18 17.08 2.95 -6.60
N ASN A 19 15.85 3.08 -7.11
CA ASN A 19 15.29 4.34 -7.56
C ASN A 19 15.16 5.35 -6.41
N LYS A 20 15.34 6.65 -6.71
CA LYS A 20 15.15 7.71 -5.72
C LYS A 20 13.69 7.84 -5.30
N LEU A 21 12.77 7.86 -6.27
CA LEU A 21 11.34 7.75 -6.04
C LEU A 21 10.86 6.35 -6.46
N LYS A 22 10.46 5.54 -5.50
CA LYS A 22 9.92 4.21 -5.76
C LYS A 22 8.46 4.31 -6.19
N LEU A 23 8.10 3.59 -7.23
CA LEU A 23 6.72 3.50 -7.70
C LEU A 23 6.21 2.06 -7.52
N GLY A 24 5.03 1.92 -6.97
CA GLY A 24 4.38 0.63 -6.85
C GLY A 24 2.98 0.65 -7.43
N LEU A 25 2.38 -0.53 -7.69
CA LEU A 25 0.96 -0.64 -7.99
C LEU A 25 0.22 -1.06 -6.71
N PHE A 26 -0.82 -0.30 -6.37
CA PHE A 26 -1.56 -0.47 -5.12
C PHE A 26 -3.00 -0.94 -5.34
N GLY A 27 -3.36 -2.07 -4.75
CA GLY A 27 -4.72 -2.58 -4.74
C GLY A 27 -5.12 -3.41 -5.96
N ALA A 28 -4.17 -3.78 -6.83
CA ALA A 28 -4.45 -4.57 -8.03
C ALA A 28 -4.91 -6.01 -7.76
N ASN A 29 -4.86 -6.48 -6.52
CA ASN A 29 -5.40 -7.78 -6.10
C ASN A 29 -6.92 -7.77 -5.90
N CYS A 30 -7.58 -6.61 -6.00
CA CYS A 30 -9.02 -6.45 -5.78
C CYS A 30 -9.72 -5.86 -7.01
N SER A 31 -10.96 -6.30 -7.28
CA SER A 31 -11.81 -5.71 -8.31
C SER A 31 -12.05 -4.22 -8.05
N GLY A 32 -11.94 -3.40 -9.11
CA GLY A 32 -11.98 -1.94 -9.03
C GLY A 32 -10.73 -1.33 -8.42
N GLY A 33 -9.80 -2.10 -7.86
CA GLY A 33 -8.59 -1.57 -7.23
C GLY A 33 -8.90 -0.47 -6.22
N ARG A 34 -8.54 0.77 -6.55
CA ARG A 34 -8.87 1.97 -5.79
C ARG A 34 -9.94 2.86 -6.45
N ALA A 35 -10.35 2.56 -7.68
CA ALA A 35 -11.37 3.31 -8.40
C ALA A 35 -12.77 2.77 -8.08
N LEU A 36 -13.57 3.56 -7.34
CA LEU A 36 -14.97 3.23 -7.02
C LEU A 36 -15.88 3.72 -8.16
N THR A 37 -15.86 3.01 -9.26
CA THR A 37 -16.51 3.44 -10.50
C THR A 37 -17.20 2.27 -11.20
N ARG A 38 -18.26 2.59 -11.95
CA ARG A 38 -19.03 1.66 -12.76
C ARG A 38 -18.58 1.61 -14.22
N VAL A 39 -17.51 2.36 -14.59
CA VAL A 39 -17.04 2.31 -15.98
C VAL A 39 -16.77 0.86 -16.41
N PRO A 40 -17.16 0.47 -17.63
CA PRO A 40 -17.07 -0.92 -18.08
C PRO A 40 -15.63 -1.44 -18.11
N GLU A 41 -14.68 -0.58 -18.44
CA GLU A 41 -13.25 -0.88 -18.53
C GLU A 41 -12.56 -0.98 -17.17
N ARG A 42 -13.25 -0.76 -16.03
CA ARG A 42 -12.64 -0.85 -14.71
C ARG A 42 -11.95 -2.18 -14.46
N TRP A 43 -10.90 -2.17 -13.67
CA TRP A 43 -10.15 -3.36 -13.26
C TRP A 43 -11.04 -4.44 -12.65
N LYS A 44 -10.91 -5.70 -13.10
CA LYS A 44 -11.72 -6.84 -12.63
C LYS A 44 -11.00 -7.73 -11.63
N ALA A 45 -9.67 -7.61 -11.54
CA ALA A 45 -8.79 -8.50 -10.77
C ALA A 45 -8.92 -9.97 -11.22
N ASP A 46 -9.01 -10.20 -12.51
CA ASP A 46 -8.83 -11.54 -13.09
C ASP A 46 -7.38 -12.00 -12.91
N TRP A 47 -7.16 -13.30 -12.74
CA TRP A 47 -5.81 -13.79 -12.48
C TRP A 47 -4.87 -13.63 -13.67
N ASP A 48 -5.35 -13.92 -14.88
CA ASP A 48 -4.51 -13.83 -16.08
C ASP A 48 -4.13 -12.37 -16.38
N GLU A 49 -5.08 -11.45 -16.24
CA GLU A 49 -4.83 -10.00 -16.32
C GLU A 49 -3.88 -9.54 -15.22
N THR A 50 -4.05 -10.04 -13.99
CA THR A 50 -3.18 -9.73 -12.85
C THR A 50 -1.74 -10.20 -13.09
N ALA A 51 -1.56 -11.41 -13.62
CA ALA A 51 -0.24 -11.94 -13.95
C ALA A 51 0.43 -11.14 -15.08
N ALA A 52 -0.32 -10.83 -16.14
CA ALA A 52 0.17 -10.00 -17.25
C ALA A 52 0.58 -8.59 -16.79
N MET A 53 -0.23 -7.95 -15.96
CA MET A 53 0.05 -6.65 -15.34
C MET A 53 1.32 -6.71 -14.49
N ALA A 54 1.49 -7.75 -13.65
CA ALA A 54 2.65 -7.88 -12.78
C ALA A 54 3.95 -8.10 -13.57
N GLN A 55 3.91 -8.90 -14.65
CA GLN A 55 5.05 -9.09 -15.55
C GLN A 55 5.41 -7.80 -16.27
N MET A 56 4.43 -7.06 -16.79
CA MET A 56 4.64 -5.76 -17.41
C MET A 56 5.22 -4.75 -16.42
N ALA A 57 4.71 -4.70 -15.19
CA ALA A 57 5.23 -3.84 -14.12
C ALA A 57 6.67 -4.18 -13.78
N ASP A 58 7.03 -5.47 -13.70
CA ASP A 58 8.38 -5.94 -13.48
C ASP A 58 9.33 -5.52 -14.60
N GLU A 59 8.91 -5.73 -15.85
CA GLU A 59 9.68 -5.39 -17.05
C GLU A 59 9.92 -3.88 -17.20
N CYS A 60 8.95 -3.04 -16.85
CA CYS A 60 9.12 -1.58 -16.93
C CYS A 60 9.72 -0.95 -15.66
N GLY A 61 10.20 -1.78 -14.73
CA GLY A 61 10.96 -1.33 -13.56
C GLY A 61 10.10 -0.68 -12.47
N ILE A 62 8.81 -1.01 -12.36
CA ILE A 62 8.01 -0.69 -11.18
C ILE A 62 8.65 -1.39 -9.97
N ASP A 63 8.75 -0.67 -8.85
CA ASP A 63 9.56 -1.12 -7.71
C ASP A 63 8.82 -2.14 -6.84
N PHE A 64 7.48 -1.99 -6.70
CA PHE A 64 6.71 -2.88 -5.82
C PHE A 64 5.26 -3.07 -6.23
N LEU A 65 4.67 -4.18 -5.77
CA LEU A 65 3.22 -4.42 -5.76
C LEU A 65 2.75 -4.48 -4.32
N LEU A 66 1.70 -3.70 -3.99
CA LEU A 66 1.13 -3.63 -2.64
C LEU A 66 -0.35 -4.03 -2.69
N PRO A 67 -0.72 -5.22 -2.20
CA PRO A 67 -2.11 -5.65 -2.18
C PRO A 67 -2.89 -5.01 -1.02
N ILE A 68 -4.19 -4.88 -1.19
CA ILE A 68 -5.13 -4.58 -0.11
C ILE A 68 -5.55 -5.89 0.55
N GLY A 69 -5.42 -5.99 1.87
CA GLY A 69 -6.06 -7.06 2.62
C GLY A 69 -7.56 -6.83 2.59
N ARG A 70 -8.29 -7.71 1.88
CA ARG A 70 -9.74 -7.60 1.69
C ARG A 70 -10.37 -8.97 1.75
N TRP A 71 -11.42 -9.10 2.57
CA TRP A 71 -12.18 -10.34 2.75
C TRP A 71 -13.64 -10.18 2.35
N LYS A 72 -14.15 -8.94 2.36
CA LYS A 72 -15.52 -8.61 2.02
C LYS A 72 -15.57 -7.33 1.21
N GLY A 73 -16.26 -7.35 0.08
CA GLY A 73 -16.51 -6.17 -0.75
C GLY A 73 -17.41 -5.14 -0.05
N TYR A 74 -17.47 -3.98 -0.65
CA TYR A 74 -18.28 -2.87 -0.13
C TYR A 74 -19.69 -2.80 -0.75
N GLY A 75 -20.07 -3.82 -1.57
CA GLY A 75 -21.34 -3.80 -2.27
C GLY A 75 -21.41 -2.71 -3.34
N GLY A 76 -22.57 -2.07 -3.47
CA GLY A 76 -22.87 -1.21 -4.59
C GLY A 76 -23.14 -2.02 -5.86
N GLU A 77 -23.26 -1.34 -7.00
CA GLU A 77 -23.52 -1.98 -8.30
C GLU A 77 -22.33 -2.86 -8.76
N THR A 78 -21.12 -2.48 -8.38
CA THR A 78 -19.90 -3.16 -8.80
C THR A 78 -19.39 -4.19 -7.80
N ASP A 79 -19.98 -4.29 -6.63
CA ASP A 79 -19.43 -5.01 -5.47
C ASP A 79 -17.93 -4.69 -5.30
N TRP A 80 -17.64 -3.39 -5.17
CA TRP A 80 -16.27 -2.89 -5.16
C TRP A 80 -15.38 -3.64 -4.17
N GLN A 81 -14.25 -4.16 -4.65
CA GLN A 81 -13.32 -5.03 -3.94
C GLN A 81 -13.94 -6.38 -3.47
N GLY A 82 -15.10 -6.77 -4.01
CA GLY A 82 -15.73 -8.06 -3.67
C GLY A 82 -14.99 -9.25 -4.23
N THR A 83 -14.48 -9.16 -5.47
CA THR A 83 -13.48 -10.10 -5.96
C THR A 83 -12.11 -9.67 -5.47
N SER A 84 -11.48 -10.50 -4.64
CA SER A 84 -10.15 -10.21 -4.09
C SER A 84 -9.34 -11.51 -3.92
N PHE A 85 -8.05 -11.43 -4.23
CA PHE A 85 -7.12 -12.53 -3.96
C PHE A 85 -6.52 -12.39 -2.55
N GLU A 86 -6.38 -13.53 -1.85
CA GLU A 86 -5.67 -13.59 -0.57
C GLU A 86 -4.21 -13.19 -0.78
N THR A 87 -3.74 -12.27 0.03
CA THR A 87 -2.57 -11.45 -0.28
C THR A 87 -1.24 -12.19 -0.23
N LEU A 88 -1.07 -13.19 0.67
CA LEU A 88 0.17 -13.98 0.76
C LEU A 88 0.25 -14.99 -0.39
N THR A 89 -0.87 -15.62 -0.73
CA THR A 89 -0.97 -16.55 -1.87
C THR A 89 -0.76 -15.82 -3.19
N TRP A 90 -1.43 -14.66 -3.35
CA TRP A 90 -1.27 -13.79 -4.50
C TRP A 90 0.18 -13.31 -4.68
N ALA A 91 0.80 -12.83 -3.59
CA ALA A 91 2.20 -12.40 -3.63
C ALA A 91 3.13 -13.55 -4.01
N THR A 92 2.90 -14.74 -3.48
CA THR A 92 3.71 -15.94 -3.80
C THR A 92 3.61 -16.30 -5.27
N GLY A 93 2.39 -16.29 -5.84
CA GLY A 93 2.17 -16.55 -7.27
C GLY A 93 2.90 -15.54 -8.16
N LEU A 94 2.80 -14.25 -7.84
CA LEU A 94 3.45 -13.19 -8.63
C LEU A 94 4.98 -13.21 -8.49
N LEU A 95 5.52 -13.52 -7.31
CA LEU A 95 6.96 -13.67 -7.11
C LEU A 95 7.56 -14.80 -7.96
N ALA A 96 6.77 -15.85 -8.24
CA ALA A 96 7.22 -16.97 -9.06
C ALA A 96 7.33 -16.63 -10.55
N ILE A 97 6.59 -15.64 -11.04
CA ILE A 97 6.53 -15.27 -12.47
C ILE A 97 7.19 -13.92 -12.79
N THR A 98 7.77 -13.25 -11.79
CA THR A 98 8.49 -11.97 -11.91
C THR A 98 9.95 -12.12 -11.49
N LYS A 99 10.82 -11.16 -11.84
CA LYS A 99 12.28 -11.27 -11.63
C LYS A 99 12.86 -10.19 -10.71
N HIS A 100 12.31 -8.99 -10.71
CA HIS A 100 12.89 -7.79 -10.07
C HIS A 100 11.98 -7.14 -9.05
N ILE A 101 10.68 -7.07 -9.34
CA ILE A 101 9.69 -6.36 -8.53
C ILE A 101 9.55 -6.96 -7.12
N THR A 102 9.46 -6.10 -6.12
CA THR A 102 9.11 -6.51 -4.75
C THR A 102 7.61 -6.69 -4.64
N VAL A 103 7.14 -7.83 -4.12
CA VAL A 103 5.71 -8.07 -3.94
C VAL A 103 5.39 -8.19 -2.46
N PHE A 104 4.53 -7.30 -1.98
CA PHE A 104 4.06 -7.33 -0.60
C PHE A 104 2.89 -8.30 -0.41
N GLY A 105 2.83 -8.92 0.75
CA GLY A 105 1.62 -9.53 1.28
C GLY A 105 1.08 -8.70 2.42
N THR A 106 -0.24 -8.48 2.48
CA THR A 106 -0.89 -7.72 3.56
C THR A 106 -1.51 -8.67 4.57
N VAL A 107 -1.09 -8.58 5.83
CA VAL A 107 -1.55 -9.44 6.93
C VAL A 107 -2.35 -8.63 7.94
N HIS A 108 -3.59 -9.06 8.21
CA HIS A 108 -4.38 -8.58 9.35
C HIS A 108 -4.03 -9.44 10.57
N VAL A 109 -3.30 -8.87 11.51
CA VAL A 109 -2.75 -9.59 12.67
C VAL A 109 -3.74 -10.53 13.37
N PRO A 110 -4.98 -10.11 13.72
CA PRO A 110 -5.91 -11.00 14.42
C PRO A 110 -6.37 -12.22 13.63
N LEU A 111 -6.18 -12.22 12.31
CA LEU A 111 -6.63 -13.31 11.43
C LEU A 111 -5.51 -14.32 11.09
N PHE A 112 -4.26 -14.02 11.45
CA PHE A 112 -3.11 -14.82 11.08
C PHE A 112 -2.28 -15.20 12.30
N HIS A 113 -2.26 -16.47 12.65
CA HIS A 113 -1.37 -16.97 13.71
C HIS A 113 0.11 -16.76 13.32
N PRO A 114 0.98 -16.23 14.20
CA PRO A 114 2.37 -15.87 13.87
C PRO A 114 3.21 -17.02 13.29
N ILE A 115 3.00 -18.26 13.75
CA ILE A 115 3.69 -19.45 13.20
C ILE A 115 3.31 -19.68 11.73
N SER A 116 2.02 -19.69 11.42
CA SER A 116 1.53 -19.92 10.04
C SER A 116 1.97 -18.80 9.10
N ALA A 117 1.76 -17.55 9.53
CA ALA A 117 2.16 -16.38 8.77
C ALA A 117 3.67 -16.34 8.51
N ALA A 118 4.49 -16.57 9.54
CA ALA A 118 5.95 -16.59 9.38
C ALA A 118 6.40 -17.67 8.38
N LYS A 119 5.75 -18.84 8.38
CA LYS A 119 6.04 -19.94 7.44
C LYS A 119 5.65 -19.58 6.01
N GLN A 120 4.46 -19.02 5.81
CA GLN A 120 3.97 -18.58 4.50
C GLN A 120 4.88 -17.49 3.91
N MET A 121 5.20 -16.47 4.72
CA MET A 121 6.05 -15.36 4.31
C MET A 121 7.47 -15.81 3.94
N VAL A 122 8.08 -16.71 4.70
CA VAL A 122 9.42 -17.26 4.36
C VAL A 122 9.35 -18.11 3.08
N THR A 123 8.26 -18.84 2.86
CA THR A 123 8.07 -19.60 1.61
C THR A 123 8.01 -18.64 0.41
N ALA A 124 7.20 -17.60 0.50
CA ALA A 124 7.12 -16.55 -0.53
C ALA A 124 8.49 -15.86 -0.75
N ASP A 125 9.20 -15.58 0.34
CA ASP A 125 10.53 -14.92 0.30
C ASP A 125 11.57 -15.80 -0.41
N HIS A 126 11.56 -17.11 -0.23
CA HIS A 126 12.41 -18.04 -0.96
C HIS A 126 12.05 -18.17 -2.42
N ILE A 127 10.75 -18.25 -2.76
CA ILE A 127 10.28 -18.28 -4.15
C ILE A 127 10.66 -16.97 -4.86
N GLY A 128 10.55 -15.85 -4.17
CA GLY A 128 10.90 -14.53 -4.68
C GLY A 128 12.40 -14.17 -4.56
N HIS A 129 13.27 -15.07 -4.09
CA HIS A 129 14.71 -14.79 -3.89
C HIS A 129 14.96 -13.48 -3.10
N GLY A 130 14.19 -13.27 -2.00
CA GLY A 130 14.33 -12.08 -1.15
C GLY A 130 13.53 -10.86 -1.57
N ARG A 131 12.61 -10.99 -2.52
CA ARG A 131 11.74 -9.91 -3.01
C ARG A 131 10.36 -9.84 -2.33
N PHE A 132 10.11 -10.67 -1.33
CA PHE A 132 8.88 -10.59 -0.55
C PHE A 132 8.93 -9.41 0.43
N GLY A 133 7.80 -8.68 0.57
CA GLY A 133 7.58 -7.65 1.58
C GLY A 133 6.34 -7.96 2.43
N LEU A 134 6.35 -7.54 3.69
CA LEU A 134 5.21 -7.64 4.60
C LEU A 134 4.56 -6.27 4.79
N ASN A 135 3.27 -6.14 4.50
CA ASN A 135 2.45 -5.04 5.00
C ASN A 135 1.64 -5.54 6.20
N ILE A 136 2.01 -5.09 7.39
CA ILE A 136 1.37 -5.50 8.64
C ILE A 136 0.24 -4.54 9.02
N VAL A 137 -0.95 -5.05 9.28
CA VAL A 137 -2.15 -4.27 9.63
C VAL A 137 -2.74 -4.81 10.93
N ALA A 138 -2.92 -3.92 11.92
CA ALA A 138 -3.53 -4.30 13.20
C ALA A 138 -5.05 -4.58 13.10
N GLY A 139 -5.65 -4.31 11.92
CA GLY A 139 -7.07 -4.51 11.64
C GLY A 139 -7.93 -3.27 11.92
N TRP A 140 -8.98 -3.09 11.12
CA TRP A 140 -9.87 -1.92 11.26
C TRP A 140 -11.31 -2.18 10.78
N ASN A 141 -11.56 -3.20 9.95
CA ASN A 141 -12.86 -3.50 9.37
C ASN A 141 -13.57 -4.56 10.22
N GLU A 142 -14.51 -4.11 11.03
CA GLU A 142 -15.29 -4.95 11.93
C GLU A 142 -16.11 -6.01 11.19
N GLU A 143 -16.66 -5.65 10.01
CA GLU A 143 -17.47 -6.58 9.23
C GLU A 143 -16.64 -7.76 8.70
N GLU A 144 -15.38 -7.53 8.35
CA GLU A 144 -14.47 -8.61 7.94
C GLU A 144 -14.14 -9.52 9.12
N PHE A 145 -13.87 -8.96 10.30
CA PHE A 145 -13.55 -9.77 11.49
C PHE A 145 -14.73 -10.65 11.92
N ALA A 146 -15.94 -10.12 11.82
CA ALA A 146 -17.16 -10.89 12.11
C ALA A 146 -17.28 -12.14 11.23
N MET A 147 -16.80 -12.13 9.97
CA MET A 147 -16.78 -13.32 9.11
C MET A 147 -15.89 -14.45 9.65
N PHE A 148 -14.85 -14.09 10.40
CA PHE A 148 -13.94 -15.04 11.04
C PHE A 148 -14.36 -15.40 12.47
N GLY A 149 -15.47 -14.84 12.96
CA GLY A 149 -15.88 -15.01 14.36
C GLY A 149 -14.92 -14.34 15.35
N VAL A 150 -14.21 -13.31 14.92
CA VAL A 150 -13.24 -12.55 15.73
C VAL A 150 -13.84 -11.19 16.07
N ASP A 151 -13.91 -10.86 17.34
CA ASP A 151 -14.35 -9.56 17.81
C ASP A 151 -13.26 -8.50 17.55
N GLN A 152 -13.69 -7.33 17.09
CA GLN A 152 -12.77 -6.22 16.93
C GLN A 152 -12.41 -5.62 18.28
N LYS A 153 -11.15 -5.75 18.67
CA LYS A 153 -10.61 -5.15 19.88
C LYS A 153 -10.53 -3.63 19.80
N GLU A 154 -10.49 -2.97 20.96
CA GLU A 154 -10.18 -1.55 21.02
C GLU A 154 -8.79 -1.25 20.48
N ARG A 155 -8.59 -0.01 19.97
CA ARG A 155 -7.36 0.34 19.25
C ARG A 155 -6.06 0.10 20.03
N PRO A 156 -5.92 0.50 21.29
CA PRO A 156 -4.69 0.24 22.04
C PRO A 156 -4.36 -1.25 22.12
N GLU A 157 -5.36 -2.09 22.39
CA GLU A 157 -5.19 -3.54 22.49
C GLU A 157 -4.80 -4.18 21.14
N ARG A 158 -5.35 -3.68 20.03
CA ARG A 158 -4.94 -4.14 18.69
C ARG A 158 -3.47 -3.91 18.39
N TYR A 159 -2.91 -2.76 18.82
CA TYR A 159 -1.50 -2.48 18.64
C TYR A 159 -0.61 -3.20 19.65
N GLU A 160 -1.11 -3.52 20.83
CA GLU A 160 -0.44 -4.41 21.79
C GLU A 160 -0.31 -5.83 21.20
N GLU A 161 -1.40 -6.37 20.68
CA GLU A 161 -1.40 -7.66 19.98
C GLU A 161 -0.48 -7.66 18.75
N ALA A 162 -0.52 -6.60 17.95
CA ALA A 162 0.34 -6.47 16.77
C ALA A 162 1.83 -6.39 17.16
N GLN A 163 2.15 -5.79 18.31
CA GLN A 163 3.52 -5.76 18.82
C GLN A 163 3.98 -7.17 19.23
N GLU A 164 3.17 -7.92 19.96
CA GLU A 164 3.51 -9.30 20.32
C GLU A 164 3.62 -10.20 19.08
N TRP A 165 2.73 -10.00 18.10
CA TRP A 165 2.76 -10.74 16.85
C TRP A 165 4.06 -10.53 16.07
N ILE A 166 4.50 -9.28 15.88
CA ILE A 166 5.73 -9.00 15.16
C ILE A 166 6.99 -9.40 15.94
N ASP A 167 6.95 -9.33 17.27
CA ASP A 167 8.02 -9.81 18.12
C ASP A 167 8.17 -11.34 18.02
N ALA A 168 7.05 -12.07 18.03
CA ALA A 168 7.03 -13.52 17.83
C ALA A 168 7.55 -13.89 16.43
N VAL A 169 7.05 -13.24 15.38
CA VAL A 169 7.49 -13.46 13.98
C VAL A 169 8.99 -13.17 13.84
N SER A 170 9.48 -12.09 14.44
CA SER A 170 10.90 -11.72 14.39
C SER A 170 11.78 -12.78 15.05
N GLN A 171 11.35 -13.34 16.17
CA GLN A 171 12.06 -14.46 16.82
C GLN A 171 12.00 -15.73 15.96
N ILE A 172 10.84 -16.06 15.38
CA ILE A 172 10.69 -17.21 14.47
C ILE A 172 11.66 -17.09 13.30
N TRP A 173 11.86 -15.90 12.74
CA TRP A 173 12.77 -15.68 11.61
C TRP A 173 14.25 -15.77 11.98
N THR A 174 14.60 -15.52 13.25
CA THR A 174 16.01 -15.34 13.65
C THR A 174 16.54 -16.41 14.61
N ARG A 175 15.65 -17.08 15.36
CA ARG A 175 16.02 -18.01 16.44
C ARG A 175 15.55 -19.43 16.14
N ASP A 176 16.27 -20.40 16.69
CA ASP A 176 15.87 -21.79 16.81
C ASP A 176 15.65 -22.15 18.28
N ASP A 177 14.75 -23.09 18.52
CA ASP A 177 14.47 -23.68 19.84
C ASP A 177 14.22 -22.63 20.94
N PHE A 178 13.05 -21.97 20.86
CA PHE A 178 12.66 -20.97 21.85
C PHE A 178 11.18 -21.09 22.23
N ASP A 179 10.85 -20.61 23.42
CA ASP A 179 9.49 -20.35 23.84
C ASP A 179 9.20 -18.85 23.75
N TYR A 180 7.98 -18.49 23.34
CA TYR A 180 7.46 -17.12 23.42
C TYR A 180 6.25 -17.10 24.36
N ILE A 181 6.32 -16.33 25.43
CA ILE A 181 5.25 -16.21 26.42
C ILE A 181 4.83 -14.75 26.49
N GLY A 182 3.74 -14.42 25.83
CA GLY A 182 3.09 -13.10 25.84
C GLY A 182 1.68 -13.17 26.41
N LYS A 183 0.99 -12.05 26.36
CA LYS A 183 -0.42 -11.94 26.74
C LYS A 183 -1.34 -12.55 25.66
N HIS A 184 -1.04 -12.29 24.40
CA HIS A 184 -1.84 -12.71 23.25
C HIS A 184 -1.34 -14.03 22.63
N TYR A 185 -0.03 -14.28 22.66
CA TYR A 185 0.57 -15.48 22.07
C TYR A 185 1.42 -16.26 23.07
N GLN A 186 1.23 -17.58 23.10
CA GLN A 186 2.02 -18.51 23.88
C GLN A 186 2.50 -19.63 22.97
N LEU A 187 3.77 -19.56 22.56
CA LEU A 187 4.41 -20.50 21.65
C LEU A 187 5.44 -21.33 22.41
N ARG A 188 5.47 -22.63 22.16
CA ARG A 188 6.36 -23.58 22.85
C ARG A 188 7.24 -24.31 21.85
N GLU A 189 8.49 -24.54 22.22
CA GLU A 189 9.47 -25.35 21.48
C GLU A 189 9.53 -24.97 20.00
N VAL A 190 9.53 -23.65 19.69
CA VAL A 190 9.45 -23.15 18.33
C VAL A 190 10.75 -23.41 17.58
N ARG A 191 10.66 -24.24 16.55
CA ARG A 191 11.73 -24.51 15.60
C ARG A 191 11.17 -24.45 14.18
N LEU A 192 11.42 -23.36 13.47
CA LEU A 192 10.87 -23.14 12.14
C LEU A 192 11.99 -22.91 11.11
N LYS A 193 12.02 -23.72 10.06
CA LYS A 193 12.95 -23.59 8.90
C LYS A 193 12.13 -23.66 7.60
N PRO A 194 12.63 -23.03 6.49
CA PRO A 194 13.85 -22.23 6.41
C PRO A 194 13.73 -20.90 7.16
N LYS A 195 14.82 -20.18 7.32
CA LYS A 195 14.87 -18.77 7.72
C LYS A 195 14.69 -17.87 6.49
N PRO A 196 14.45 -16.54 6.63
CA PRO A 196 14.35 -15.64 5.51
C PRO A 196 15.51 -15.78 4.51
N TYR A 197 15.20 -15.60 3.23
CA TYR A 197 16.17 -15.76 2.15
C TYR A 197 17.40 -14.88 2.34
N GLY A 198 18.58 -15.45 2.20
CA GLY A 198 19.85 -14.74 2.39
C GLY A 198 20.11 -14.25 3.81
N GLY A 199 19.34 -14.71 4.80
CA GLY A 199 19.49 -14.33 6.22
C GLY A 199 18.98 -12.92 6.57
N THR A 200 18.42 -12.20 5.59
CA THR A 200 17.85 -10.87 5.80
C THR A 200 16.31 -10.97 5.83
N ARG A 201 15.68 -10.42 6.87
CA ARG A 201 14.21 -10.42 6.95
C ARG A 201 13.56 -9.64 5.80
N PRO A 202 12.32 -9.97 5.42
CA PRO A 202 11.52 -9.16 4.50
C PRO A 202 11.43 -7.69 4.92
N VAL A 203 11.26 -6.79 3.95
CA VAL A 203 10.86 -5.40 4.22
C VAL A 203 9.50 -5.39 4.91
N ILE A 204 9.34 -4.59 5.95
CA ILE A 204 8.09 -4.44 6.68
C ILE A 204 7.54 -3.02 6.46
N MET A 205 6.28 -2.95 6.06
CA MET A 205 5.51 -1.72 5.87
C MET A 205 4.28 -1.72 6.79
N ASN A 206 3.81 -0.56 7.18
CA ASN A 206 2.53 -0.39 7.87
C ASN A 206 1.84 0.90 7.43
N ALA A 207 0.51 0.87 7.33
CA ALA A 207 -0.33 1.99 6.90
C ALA A 207 -1.22 2.57 8.01
N GLY A 208 -0.84 2.43 9.28
CA GLY A 208 -1.62 2.89 10.42
C GLY A 208 -1.69 4.42 10.52
N ALA A 209 -2.83 5.03 10.18
CA ALA A 209 -3.01 6.49 10.18
C ALA A 209 -3.21 7.13 11.57
N SER A 210 -3.43 6.33 12.62
CA SER A 210 -3.57 6.83 13.99
C SER A 210 -2.22 7.11 14.65
N GLY A 211 -2.22 7.85 15.78
CA GLY A 211 -1.02 8.05 16.58
C GLY A 211 -0.36 6.73 17.00
N ASP A 212 -1.16 5.75 17.45
CA ASP A 212 -0.68 4.41 17.80
C ASP A 212 -0.13 3.66 16.59
N GLY A 213 -0.79 3.78 15.42
CA GLY A 213 -0.33 3.18 14.17
C GLY A 213 0.98 3.78 13.68
N GLN A 214 1.12 5.09 13.74
CA GLN A 214 2.37 5.75 13.41
C GLN A 214 3.50 5.34 14.37
N ALA A 215 3.22 5.29 15.69
CA ALA A 215 4.20 4.85 16.68
C ALA A 215 4.62 3.39 16.46
N PHE A 216 3.68 2.51 16.14
CA PHE A 216 3.95 1.12 15.79
C PHE A 216 4.82 1.01 14.53
N ALA A 217 4.49 1.75 13.46
CA ALA A 217 5.27 1.77 12.24
C ALA A 217 6.71 2.25 12.49
N ILE A 218 6.87 3.35 13.21
CA ILE A 218 8.19 3.91 13.55
C ILE A 218 9.03 2.92 14.36
N ARG A 219 8.42 2.15 15.26
CA ARG A 219 9.12 1.16 16.09
C ARG A 219 9.51 -0.10 15.33
N ASN A 220 8.65 -0.60 14.43
CA ASN A 220 8.75 -1.96 13.92
C ASN A 220 8.99 -2.06 12.41
N CYS A 221 8.65 -1.02 11.64
CA CYS A 221 8.64 -1.11 10.18
C CYS A 221 9.84 -0.40 9.54
N ASP A 222 10.15 -0.80 8.30
CA ASP A 222 11.14 -0.15 7.45
C ASP A 222 10.50 0.98 6.64
N ALA A 223 9.18 0.88 6.40
CA ALA A 223 8.41 1.84 5.65
C ALA A 223 7.08 2.17 6.34
N TYR A 224 6.71 3.45 6.31
CA TYR A 224 5.42 3.96 6.74
C TYR A 224 4.64 4.47 5.54
N PHE A 225 3.46 3.88 5.30
CA PHE A 225 2.58 4.26 4.20
C PHE A 225 1.49 5.20 4.74
N THR A 226 1.48 6.45 4.27
CA THR A 226 0.61 7.51 4.80
C THR A 226 -0.10 8.28 3.70
N GLY A 227 -1.21 8.94 4.02
CA GLY A 227 -1.93 9.81 3.09
C GLY A 227 -1.30 11.20 2.97
N VAL A 228 -1.41 11.80 1.80
CA VAL A 228 -1.11 13.22 1.58
C VAL A 228 -2.35 14.03 1.92
N ARG A 229 -2.19 15.11 2.71
CA ARG A 229 -3.28 16.06 2.92
C ARG A 229 -3.43 16.94 1.67
N MET A 230 -4.67 17.04 1.22
CA MET A 230 -5.07 17.90 0.12
C MET A 230 -5.45 19.27 0.67
N SER A 231 -5.00 20.35 0.09
CA SER A 231 -5.28 21.69 0.64
C SER A 231 -5.73 22.72 -0.38
N SER A 232 -5.48 22.54 -1.64
CA SER A 232 -5.87 23.48 -2.69
C SER A 232 -6.59 22.79 -3.84
N PHE A 233 -7.58 23.51 -4.37
CA PHE A 233 -8.38 23.05 -5.49
C PHE A 233 -7.89 23.74 -6.77
N ASP A 234 -7.60 22.99 -7.79
CA ASP A 234 -7.26 23.50 -9.11
C ASP A 234 -8.55 23.64 -9.93
N GLU A 235 -9.01 24.87 -10.17
CA GLU A 235 -10.24 25.13 -10.89
C GLU A 235 -10.20 24.65 -12.35
N ALA A 236 -9.02 24.62 -12.97
CA ALA A 236 -8.87 24.19 -14.36
C ALA A 236 -9.07 22.68 -14.53
N THR A 237 -8.71 21.90 -13.51
CA THR A 237 -8.81 20.42 -13.53
C THR A 237 -9.94 19.89 -12.67
N GLY A 238 -10.52 20.71 -11.81
CA GLY A 238 -11.48 20.26 -10.81
C GLY A 238 -10.87 19.38 -9.72
N VAL A 239 -9.55 19.40 -9.55
CA VAL A 239 -8.80 18.46 -8.70
C VAL A 239 -8.07 19.18 -7.58
N MET A 240 -8.01 18.55 -6.42
CA MET A 240 -7.20 19.02 -5.30
C MET A 240 -5.70 18.82 -5.57
N THR A 241 -4.90 19.83 -5.30
CA THR A 241 -3.43 19.77 -5.37
C THR A 241 -2.83 19.55 -3.98
N PRO A 242 -1.64 18.89 -3.87
CA PRO A 242 -1.05 18.62 -2.58
C PRO A 242 -0.62 19.89 -1.87
N ALA A 243 -0.85 19.92 -0.57
CA ALA A 243 -0.19 20.87 0.32
C ALA A 243 1.27 20.44 0.53
N VAL A 244 2.15 20.79 -0.39
CA VAL A 244 3.55 20.34 -0.42
C VAL A 244 4.27 20.62 0.90
N ASP A 245 4.10 21.81 1.46
CA ASP A 245 4.76 22.18 2.72
C ASP A 245 4.21 21.37 3.91
N GLN A 246 2.90 21.12 3.95
CA GLN A 246 2.31 20.27 4.99
C GLN A 246 2.75 18.81 4.82
N ALA A 247 2.84 18.31 3.59
CA ALA A 247 3.34 16.99 3.29
C ALA A 247 4.80 16.84 3.74
N ARG A 248 5.65 17.83 3.44
CA ARG A 248 7.06 17.88 3.89
C ARG A 248 7.17 17.91 5.41
N GLN A 249 6.42 18.79 6.08
CA GLN A 249 6.38 18.84 7.54
C GLN A 249 5.97 17.51 8.16
N HIS A 250 4.99 16.81 7.55
CA HIS A 250 4.57 15.50 8.01
C HIS A 250 5.69 14.46 7.86
N VAL A 251 6.34 14.40 6.69
CA VAL A 251 7.45 13.47 6.43
C VAL A 251 8.61 13.73 7.40
N ASP A 252 9.00 14.98 7.58
CA ASP A 252 10.08 15.38 8.49
C ASP A 252 9.75 15.03 9.93
N ALA A 253 8.52 15.22 10.37
CA ALA A 253 8.08 14.85 11.72
C ALA A 253 8.11 13.33 11.94
N VAL A 254 7.76 12.53 10.94
CA VAL A 254 7.86 11.05 11.01
C VAL A 254 9.33 10.62 11.14
N ARG A 255 10.20 11.16 10.29
CA ARG A 255 11.64 10.85 10.31
C ARG A 255 12.31 11.31 11.61
N ALA A 256 11.96 12.50 12.11
CA ALA A 256 12.47 12.99 13.40
C ALA A 256 12.09 12.06 14.57
N LYS A 257 10.86 11.56 14.60
CA LYS A 257 10.42 10.59 15.61
C LYS A 257 11.17 9.26 15.50
N ALA A 258 11.45 8.78 14.29
CA ALA A 258 12.24 7.57 14.07
C ALA A 258 13.70 7.77 14.52
N ALA A 259 14.32 8.89 14.14
CA ALA A 259 15.68 9.24 14.54
C ALA A 259 15.83 9.36 16.06
N ALA A 260 14.81 9.87 16.77
CA ALA A 260 14.82 9.98 18.22
C ALA A 260 14.93 8.63 18.95
N ILE A 261 14.60 7.52 18.28
CA ILE A 261 14.77 6.15 18.78
C ILE A 261 15.87 5.37 18.05
N GLY A 262 16.75 6.08 17.32
CA GLY A 262 17.89 5.49 16.62
C GLY A 262 17.51 4.68 15.37
N ARG A 263 16.39 5.01 14.70
CA ARG A 263 15.92 4.31 13.52
C ARG A 263 15.80 5.22 12.30
N GLU A 264 15.91 4.62 11.13
CA GLU A 264 15.52 5.21 9.85
C GLU A 264 14.22 4.57 9.38
N ILE A 265 13.38 5.36 8.67
CA ILE A 265 12.12 4.88 8.11
C ILE A 265 11.86 5.55 6.76
N GLY A 266 11.51 4.73 5.75
CA GLY A 266 11.01 5.23 4.48
C GLY A 266 9.57 5.72 4.63
N VAL A 267 9.22 6.83 3.97
CA VAL A 267 7.85 7.38 4.01
C VAL A 267 7.24 7.27 2.62
N PHE A 268 6.14 6.53 2.54
CA PHE A 268 5.45 6.22 1.29
C PHE A 268 4.04 6.81 1.32
N THR A 269 3.51 7.10 0.14
CA THR A 269 2.13 7.56 -0.02
C THR A 269 1.43 6.87 -1.17
N ARG A 270 0.20 7.25 -1.46
CA ARG A 270 -0.59 6.71 -2.57
C ARG A 270 -1.07 7.82 -3.48
N ALA A 271 -1.31 7.48 -4.74
CA ALA A 271 -1.88 8.37 -5.73
C ALA A 271 -2.77 7.59 -6.71
N GLU A 272 -3.85 8.22 -7.15
CA GLU A 272 -4.72 7.72 -8.22
C GLU A 272 -4.39 8.44 -9.51
N ILE A 273 -4.03 7.68 -10.55
CA ILE A 273 -3.56 8.21 -11.84
C ILE A 273 -4.73 8.35 -12.81
N THR A 274 -4.82 9.51 -13.44
CA THR A 274 -5.61 9.73 -14.66
C THR A 274 -4.74 10.50 -15.64
N CYS A 275 -3.97 9.76 -16.45
CA CYS A 275 -3.04 10.33 -17.43
C CYS A 275 -3.57 10.13 -18.84
N LYS A 276 -3.77 11.21 -19.59
CA LYS A 276 -4.23 11.19 -20.98
C LYS A 276 -3.33 12.10 -21.83
N PRO A 277 -3.41 12.05 -23.17
CA PRO A 277 -2.54 12.86 -24.04
C PRO A 277 -2.60 14.36 -23.77
N THR A 278 -3.74 14.88 -23.36
CA THR A 278 -3.92 16.30 -23.03
C THR A 278 -4.54 16.50 -21.66
N GLN A 279 -4.27 17.64 -21.05
CA GLN A 279 -4.87 18.04 -19.76
C GLN A 279 -6.41 18.01 -19.81
N LYS A 280 -6.99 18.43 -20.96
CA LYS A 280 -8.44 18.44 -21.16
C LYS A 280 -9.03 17.03 -21.14
N GLU A 281 -8.44 16.11 -21.90
CA GLU A 281 -8.89 14.71 -21.94
C GLU A 281 -8.76 14.03 -20.58
N ALA A 282 -7.68 14.32 -19.84
CA ALA A 282 -7.49 13.80 -18.50
C ALA A 282 -8.58 14.31 -17.54
N ALA A 283 -8.89 15.61 -17.56
CA ALA A 283 -9.94 16.20 -16.74
C ALA A 283 -11.34 15.68 -17.08
N GLU A 284 -11.64 15.51 -18.38
CA GLU A 284 -12.90 14.95 -18.86
C GLU A 284 -13.07 13.49 -18.42
N TYR A 285 -12.03 12.64 -18.58
CA TYR A 285 -12.08 11.25 -18.17
C TYR A 285 -12.14 11.11 -16.64
N TYR A 286 -11.41 11.94 -15.89
CA TYR A 286 -11.47 11.98 -14.42
C TYR A 286 -12.90 12.29 -13.95
N ARG A 287 -13.53 13.35 -14.47
CA ARG A 287 -14.91 13.68 -14.14
C ARG A 287 -15.87 12.53 -14.50
N TYR A 288 -15.68 11.89 -15.65
CA TYR A 288 -16.51 10.78 -16.11
C TYR A 288 -16.49 9.62 -15.08
N TRP A 289 -15.30 9.12 -14.71
CA TRP A 289 -15.25 7.97 -13.83
C TRP A 289 -15.52 8.30 -12.35
N VAL A 290 -15.27 9.54 -11.91
CA VAL A 290 -15.41 9.99 -10.51
C VAL A 290 -16.82 10.49 -10.19
N GLU A 291 -17.49 11.15 -11.16
CA GLU A 291 -18.77 11.80 -10.92
C GLU A 291 -19.91 11.10 -11.64
N GLU A 292 -19.78 10.91 -12.96
CA GLU A 292 -20.86 10.37 -13.78
C GLU A 292 -21.04 8.87 -13.57
N MET A 293 -19.93 8.14 -13.43
CA MET A 293 -19.91 6.69 -13.28
C MET A 293 -19.49 6.22 -11.88
N ALA A 294 -19.52 7.09 -10.90
CA ALA A 294 -19.23 6.69 -9.51
C ALA A 294 -20.22 5.63 -9.00
N ASP A 295 -19.72 4.65 -8.27
CA ASP A 295 -20.53 3.70 -7.52
C ASP A 295 -20.85 4.27 -6.13
N TRP A 296 -21.86 5.13 -6.06
CA TRP A 296 -22.18 5.89 -4.87
C TRP A 296 -22.57 5.01 -3.67
N ASP A 297 -23.20 3.86 -3.91
CA ASP A 297 -23.59 2.94 -2.85
C ASP A 297 -22.37 2.29 -2.19
N ALA A 298 -21.38 1.88 -3.00
CA ALA A 298 -20.10 1.37 -2.51
C ALA A 298 -19.33 2.44 -1.73
N ILE A 299 -19.33 3.70 -2.22
CA ILE A 299 -18.72 4.85 -1.55
C ILE A 299 -19.34 5.07 -0.18
N ASP A 300 -20.65 5.13 -0.10
CA ASP A 300 -21.39 5.38 1.14
C ASP A 300 -21.16 4.26 2.16
N HIS A 301 -21.11 3.01 1.71
CA HIS A 301 -20.78 1.88 2.59
C HIS A 301 -19.34 1.97 3.11
N GLN A 302 -18.38 2.24 2.23
CA GLN A 302 -16.98 2.40 2.63
C GLN A 302 -16.79 3.57 3.60
N MET A 303 -17.47 4.71 3.36
CA MET A 303 -17.45 5.86 4.27
C MET A 303 -18.03 5.51 5.64
N LYS A 304 -19.12 4.77 5.69
CA LYS A 304 -19.76 4.32 6.93
C LYS A 304 -18.80 3.48 7.79
N ILE A 305 -18.08 2.55 7.18
CA ILE A 305 -17.16 1.65 7.89
C ILE A 305 -15.88 2.39 8.31
N SER A 306 -15.34 3.28 7.47
CA SER A 306 -14.04 3.91 7.71
C SER A 306 -14.12 5.20 8.53
N SER A 307 -15.28 5.87 8.56
CA SER A 307 -15.45 7.15 9.26
C SER A 307 -15.80 6.95 10.72
N ARG A 308 -15.04 7.59 11.61
CA ARG A 308 -15.33 7.59 13.06
C ARG A 308 -16.57 8.40 13.42
N THR A 309 -16.89 9.39 12.61
CA THR A 309 -18.08 10.24 12.78
C THR A 309 -18.97 9.99 11.58
N PRO A 310 -20.23 9.56 11.78
CA PRO A 310 -21.16 9.37 10.68
C PRO A 310 -21.34 10.69 9.91
N ILE A 311 -21.01 10.69 8.63
CA ILE A 311 -21.28 11.81 7.74
C ILE A 311 -22.69 11.59 7.20
N LYS A 312 -23.60 12.49 7.54
CA LYS A 312 -25.01 12.38 7.13
C LYS A 312 -25.26 13.14 5.81
N PRO A 313 -26.21 12.67 4.98
CA PRO A 313 -26.51 13.29 3.69
C PRO A 313 -26.92 14.76 3.75
N ASP A 314 -27.48 15.20 4.87
CA ASP A 314 -27.96 16.57 5.12
C ASP A 314 -26.85 17.51 5.67
N MET A 315 -25.64 16.99 5.90
CA MET A 315 -24.54 17.83 6.40
C MET A 315 -23.93 18.66 5.28
N PRO A 316 -23.59 19.95 5.54
CA PRO A 316 -22.81 20.74 4.60
C PRO A 316 -21.51 20.05 4.24
N GLY A 317 -21.17 20.05 2.94
CA GLY A 317 -19.93 19.41 2.45
C GLY A 317 -20.02 17.89 2.31
N PHE A 318 -21.20 17.28 2.42
CA PHE A 318 -21.36 15.83 2.27
C PHE A 318 -20.86 15.31 0.91
N ILE A 319 -21.21 16.01 -0.18
CA ILE A 319 -20.80 15.62 -1.54
C ILE A 319 -19.28 15.72 -1.68
N GLU A 320 -18.68 16.79 -1.18
CA GLU A 320 -17.22 16.98 -1.17
C GLU A 320 -16.54 15.91 -0.33
N ALA A 321 -17.08 15.56 0.82
CA ALA A 321 -16.57 14.48 1.66
C ALA A 321 -16.63 13.12 0.95
N ARG A 322 -17.73 12.84 0.22
CA ARG A 322 -17.85 11.63 -0.61
C ARG A 322 -16.79 11.61 -1.70
N LYS A 323 -16.60 12.71 -2.41
CA LYS A 323 -15.57 12.84 -3.44
C LYS A 323 -14.17 12.67 -2.84
N GLN A 324 -13.85 13.33 -1.73
CA GLN A 324 -12.56 13.21 -1.05
C GLN A 324 -12.29 11.80 -0.50
N HIS A 325 -13.33 11.09 -0.11
CA HIS A 325 -13.20 9.72 0.38
C HIS A 325 -12.77 8.74 -0.70
N LEU A 326 -13.17 9.00 -1.95
CA LEU A 326 -12.80 8.24 -3.13
C LEU A 326 -11.30 8.25 -3.41
N HIS A 327 -10.61 9.34 -3.05
CA HIS A 327 -9.28 9.64 -3.58
C HIS A 327 -8.23 9.65 -2.48
N GLY A 328 -7.08 9.03 -2.79
CA GLY A 328 -5.84 9.29 -2.09
C GLY A 328 -5.33 10.68 -2.47
N PHE A 329 -4.52 10.72 -3.48
CA PHE A 329 -4.06 11.93 -4.12
C PHE A 329 -4.22 11.80 -5.64
N PRO A 330 -5.22 12.43 -6.27
CA PRO A 330 -5.45 12.30 -7.70
C PRO A 330 -4.35 13.01 -8.48
N LEU A 331 -3.66 12.28 -9.33
CA LEU A 331 -2.72 12.79 -10.32
C LEU A 331 -3.41 12.82 -11.68
N VAL A 332 -4.01 13.95 -12.01
CA VAL A 332 -4.81 14.15 -13.22
C VAL A 332 -4.09 15.09 -14.16
N GLY A 333 -3.82 14.64 -15.37
CA GLY A 333 -3.19 15.51 -16.37
C GLY A 333 -2.59 14.79 -17.56
N ASP A 334 -1.93 15.57 -18.40
CA ASP A 334 -1.02 15.06 -19.39
C ASP A 334 0.25 14.48 -18.75
N PRO A 335 1.09 13.78 -19.52
CA PRO A 335 2.29 13.14 -18.99
C PRO A 335 3.28 14.10 -18.29
N ASP A 336 3.42 15.34 -18.78
CA ASP A 336 4.33 16.32 -18.17
C ASP A 336 3.81 16.76 -16.81
N ARG A 337 2.51 17.00 -16.69
CA ARG A 337 1.88 17.33 -15.41
C ARG A 337 1.96 16.18 -14.42
N VAL A 338 1.62 14.97 -14.82
CA VAL A 338 1.67 13.79 -13.93
C VAL A 338 3.10 13.54 -13.44
N ALA A 339 4.09 13.61 -14.31
CA ALA A 339 5.50 13.48 -13.93
C ALA A 339 5.95 14.59 -12.96
N SER A 340 5.55 15.85 -13.20
CA SER A 340 5.84 16.99 -12.32
C SER A 340 5.21 16.80 -10.93
N MET A 341 3.97 16.33 -10.85
CA MET A 341 3.31 16.08 -9.56
C MET A 341 3.99 14.95 -8.79
N LEU A 342 4.46 13.89 -9.45
CA LEU A 342 5.25 12.83 -8.83
C LEU A 342 6.61 13.37 -8.34
N ALA A 343 7.27 14.25 -9.11
CA ALA A 343 8.50 14.92 -8.69
C ALA A 343 8.27 15.78 -7.43
N THR A 344 7.17 16.50 -7.38
CA THR A 344 6.76 17.28 -6.20
C THR A 344 6.59 16.42 -4.94
N LEU A 345 6.04 15.20 -5.06
CA LEU A 345 5.98 14.27 -3.92
C LEU A 345 7.38 13.84 -3.47
N SER A 346 8.30 13.58 -4.39
CA SER A 346 9.70 13.28 -4.06
C SER A 346 10.39 14.47 -3.38
N GLU A 347 10.14 15.70 -3.83
CA GLU A 347 10.67 16.92 -3.22
C GLU A 347 10.09 17.18 -1.83
N ALA A 348 8.84 16.77 -1.59
CA ALA A 348 8.23 16.80 -0.26
C ALA A 348 8.83 15.74 0.68
N GLY A 349 9.71 14.85 0.17
CA GLY A 349 10.45 13.89 0.96
C GLY A 349 9.88 12.47 0.96
N PHE A 350 8.86 12.16 0.15
CA PHE A 350 8.41 10.78 0.02
C PHE A 350 9.43 9.92 -0.72
N ASP A 351 9.67 8.73 -0.19
CA ASP A 351 10.56 7.72 -0.79
C ASP A 351 9.86 6.90 -1.86
N GLY A 352 8.53 6.87 -1.84
CA GLY A 352 7.75 6.14 -2.85
C GLY A 352 6.26 6.42 -2.84
N VAL A 353 5.62 6.01 -3.95
CA VAL A 353 4.19 6.21 -4.21
C VAL A 353 3.57 4.91 -4.71
N GLY A 354 2.51 4.45 -4.04
CA GLY A 354 1.64 3.39 -4.52
C GLY A 354 0.60 3.96 -5.49
N LEU A 355 0.73 3.62 -6.75
CA LEU A 355 -0.11 4.10 -7.85
C LEU A 355 -1.33 3.21 -8.01
N SER A 356 -2.46 3.82 -8.32
CA SER A 356 -3.68 3.13 -8.70
C SER A 356 -4.22 3.70 -10.00
N PHE A 357 -4.81 2.84 -10.81
CA PHE A 357 -5.42 3.15 -12.10
C PHE A 357 -6.88 2.71 -12.11
N VAL A 358 -7.65 3.19 -13.06
CA VAL A 358 -8.99 2.64 -13.34
C VAL A 358 -8.86 1.23 -13.88
N ASN A 359 -7.93 1.01 -14.83
CA ASN A 359 -7.50 -0.31 -15.29
C ASN A 359 -5.97 -0.39 -15.33
N TYR A 360 -5.38 -1.25 -14.50
CA TYR A 360 -3.92 -1.35 -14.39
C TYR A 360 -3.26 -1.86 -15.67
N LEU A 361 -3.87 -2.82 -16.37
CA LEU A 361 -3.29 -3.44 -17.55
C LEU A 361 -3.37 -2.52 -18.77
N ASP A 362 -4.48 -1.82 -18.94
CA ASP A 362 -4.72 -0.95 -20.09
C ASP A 362 -3.96 0.39 -19.99
N GLU A 363 -3.78 0.91 -18.77
CA GLU A 363 -3.19 2.25 -18.58
C GLU A 363 -1.68 2.21 -18.32
N LEU A 364 -1.14 1.10 -17.80
CA LEU A 364 0.29 0.96 -17.52
C LEU A 364 1.19 1.13 -18.73
N PRO A 365 0.87 0.64 -19.96
CA PRO A 365 1.71 0.88 -21.14
C PRO A 365 1.89 2.36 -21.45
N TYR A 366 0.81 3.14 -21.43
CA TYR A 366 0.89 4.59 -21.68
C TYR A 366 1.68 5.31 -20.57
N PHE A 367 1.45 4.93 -19.32
CA PHE A 367 2.21 5.46 -18.18
C PHE A 367 3.71 5.13 -18.29
N ARG A 368 4.06 3.91 -18.69
CA ARG A 368 5.43 3.47 -18.95
C ARG A 368 6.10 4.35 -19.99
N ASP A 369 5.47 4.46 -21.17
CA ASP A 369 6.09 5.10 -22.33
C ASP A 369 6.20 6.62 -22.15
N GLU A 370 5.22 7.22 -21.50
CA GLU A 370 5.14 8.67 -21.39
C GLU A 370 5.63 9.21 -20.03
N VAL A 371 5.23 8.62 -18.92
CA VAL A 371 5.54 9.20 -17.60
C VAL A 371 6.86 8.69 -17.04
N LEU A 372 7.14 7.37 -17.09
CA LEU A 372 8.38 6.82 -16.56
C LEU A 372 9.59 7.41 -17.26
N ALA A 373 9.56 7.55 -18.58
CA ALA A 373 10.63 8.19 -19.36
C ALA A 373 10.90 9.65 -18.92
N ARG A 374 9.89 10.38 -18.47
CA ARG A 374 10.04 11.74 -17.91
C ARG A 374 10.71 11.72 -16.56
N LEU A 375 10.29 10.81 -15.67
CA LEU A 375 10.89 10.65 -14.34
C LEU A 375 12.37 10.22 -14.41
N GLU A 376 12.73 9.41 -15.40
CA GLU A 376 14.12 9.06 -15.68
C GLU A 376 14.95 10.31 -16.06
N ARG A 377 14.43 11.15 -16.98
CA ARG A 377 15.08 12.42 -17.36
C ARG A 377 15.20 13.40 -16.18
N MET A 378 14.27 13.37 -15.23
CA MET A 378 14.33 14.15 -13.99
C MET A 378 15.31 13.57 -12.95
N GLY A 379 15.91 12.40 -13.21
CA GLY A 379 16.84 11.74 -12.28
C GLY A 379 16.16 11.14 -11.05
N LEU A 380 14.86 10.94 -11.09
CA LEU A 380 14.09 10.31 -10.02
C LEU A 380 14.10 8.79 -10.10
N ARG A 381 14.32 8.28 -11.29
CA ARG A 381 14.39 6.85 -11.59
C ARG A 381 15.59 6.56 -12.48
N LYS A 382 16.14 5.38 -12.35
CA LYS A 382 17.17 4.87 -13.27
C LYS A 382 16.50 4.36 -14.54
N PRO A 383 17.15 4.48 -15.71
CA PRO A 383 16.65 3.84 -16.92
C PRO A 383 16.44 2.34 -16.69
N THR A 384 15.32 1.84 -17.13
CA THR A 384 15.04 0.41 -17.08
C THR A 384 15.91 -0.29 -18.11
N ILE A 385 16.89 -1.05 -17.63
CA ILE A 385 17.69 -1.90 -18.52
C ILE A 385 16.88 -3.19 -18.70
N LEU A 386 16.24 -3.31 -19.85
CA LEU A 386 15.65 -4.58 -20.28
C LEU A 386 16.79 -5.56 -20.50
N LEU A 387 17.01 -6.48 -19.57
CA LEU A 387 17.94 -7.60 -19.67
C LEU A 387 17.24 -8.83 -20.28
#